data_9bccbe44873d94b5d13a3638d847a58c
#
_entry.id   9bccbe44873d94b5d13a3638d847a58c
#
_cell.length_a   1.000
_cell.length_b   1.000
_cell.length_c   1.000
_cell.angle_alpha   90.00
_cell.angle_beta   90.00
_cell.angle_gamma   90.00
#
_symmetry.space_group_name_H-M   'P 1'
#
loop_
_entity.id
_entity.type
_entity.pdbx_description
1 polymer ?
#
loop_
_entity_poly.entity_id
_entity_poly.type
_entity_poly.pdbx_seq_one_letter_code
_entity_poly.pdbx_strand_id
1 'polypeptide(L)'
;MEKKTNFGELSAENIKIGDIVAWNKWNMDNSGWIQHLGVVLEVKNAIVSNRMVCVTLVMPLKEPKIPLELFTFSLKLVSSVTE
;
A
#
# COMPACT_ATOMS: atom_id res chain seq x y z
N MET A 1 -21.90 -13.66 9.86
CA MET A 1 -21.35 -13.55 9.41
C MET A 1 -20.64 -12.78 8.95
N GLU A 2 -20.07 -12.79 8.74
CA GLU A 2 -19.35 -11.97 8.36
C GLU A 2 -19.31 -11.89 7.10
N LYS A 3 -19.26 -11.05 6.64
CA LYS A 3 -19.20 -10.89 5.47
C LYS A 3 -17.94 -11.07 4.99
N LYS A 4 -17.68 -11.50 3.90
CA LYS A 4 -16.49 -11.57 3.45
C LYS A 4 -16.20 -10.50 2.62
N THR A 5 -15.33 -9.69 2.89
CA THR A 5 -14.96 -8.60 2.06
C THR A 5 -13.77 -9.00 1.27
N ASN A 6 -13.55 -8.30 0.17
CA ASN A 6 -12.37 -8.49 -0.61
C ASN A 6 -11.19 -8.04 0.15
N PHE A 7 -10.07 -8.66 -0.12
CA PHE A 7 -8.83 -8.24 0.46
C PHE A 7 -8.56 -6.78 0.23
N GLY A 8 -8.77 -6.27 -0.99
CA GLY A 8 -8.48 -4.89 -1.30
C GLY A 8 -9.32 -3.93 -0.49
N GLU A 9 -10.58 -4.24 -0.35
CA GLU A 9 -11.46 -3.39 0.42
C GLU A 9 -11.06 -3.35 1.87
N LEU A 10 -10.73 -4.51 2.39
CA LEU A 10 -10.35 -4.58 3.78
C LEU A 10 -9.08 -3.80 4.02
N SER A 11 -8.10 -3.94 3.14
CA SER A 11 -6.86 -3.23 3.29
C SER A 11 -7.06 -1.72 3.22
N ALA A 12 -7.86 -1.28 2.27
CA ALA A 12 -8.09 0.13 2.10
C ALA A 12 -8.73 0.75 3.34
N GLU A 13 -9.63 0.00 3.96
CA GLU A 13 -10.31 0.51 5.15
C GLU A 13 -9.39 0.57 6.34
N ASN A 14 -8.38 -0.27 6.36
CA ASN A 14 -7.50 -0.35 7.52
C ASN A 14 -6.25 0.50 7.42
N ILE A 15 -5.96 1.03 6.25
CA ILE A 15 -4.74 1.80 6.07
C ILE A 15 -5.02 3.28 6.24
N LYS A 16 -4.24 3.93 7.09
CA LYS A 16 -4.41 5.35 7.39
C LYS A 16 -3.09 6.08 7.26
N ILE A 17 -3.18 7.39 7.17
CA ILE A 17 -1.98 8.22 7.09
C ILE A 17 -1.10 7.98 8.30
N GLY A 18 0.17 7.76 8.06
CA GLY A 18 1.12 7.51 9.13
C GLY A 18 1.39 6.05 9.39
N ASP A 19 0.56 5.17 8.83
CA ASP A 19 0.77 3.74 9.02
C ASP A 19 2.01 3.29 8.26
N ILE A 20 2.58 2.18 8.72
CA ILE A 20 3.70 1.55 8.03
C ILE A 20 3.13 0.40 7.23
N VAL A 21 3.42 0.39 5.95
CA VAL A 21 2.93 -0.65 5.05
C VAL A 21 4.08 -1.30 4.31
N ALA A 22 3.81 -2.46 3.77
CA ALA A 22 4.81 -3.21 3.02
C ALA A 22 4.27 -3.58 1.66
N TRP A 23 5.14 -3.69 0.70
CA TRP A 23 4.78 -4.17 -0.62
C TRP A 23 5.97 -4.91 -1.18
N ASN A 24 5.71 -5.77 -2.16
CA ASN A 24 6.76 -6.56 -2.77
C ASN A 24 7.05 -6.05 -4.15
N LYS A 25 8.32 -6.11 -4.53
CA LYS A 25 8.73 -5.70 -5.85
C LYS A 25 9.67 -6.75 -6.40
N TRP A 26 9.46 -7.11 -7.66
CA TRP A 26 10.30 -8.11 -8.29
C TRP A 26 11.67 -7.51 -8.56
N ASN A 27 12.71 -8.23 -8.18
CA ASN A 27 14.07 -7.78 -8.43
C ASN A 27 14.69 -8.68 -9.48
N MET A 28 14.92 -8.14 -10.64
CA MET A 28 15.42 -8.94 -11.74
C MET A 28 16.85 -9.42 -11.49
N ASP A 29 17.61 -8.65 -10.79
CA ASP A 29 18.99 -9.03 -10.52
C ASP A 29 19.08 -10.25 -9.64
N ASN A 30 18.19 -10.38 -8.70
CA ASN A 30 18.19 -11.50 -7.78
C ASN A 30 17.15 -12.53 -8.11
N SER A 31 16.36 -12.28 -9.14
CA SER A 31 15.29 -13.19 -9.54
C SER A 31 14.40 -13.55 -8.38
N GLY A 32 14.00 -12.57 -7.61
CA GLY A 32 13.14 -12.82 -6.48
C GLY A 32 12.38 -11.58 -6.07
N TRP A 33 11.49 -11.76 -5.12
CA TRP A 33 10.70 -10.65 -4.60
C TRP A 33 11.41 -10.00 -3.43
N ILE A 34 11.40 -8.70 -3.40
CA ILE A 34 11.99 -7.95 -2.31
C ILE A 34 10.90 -7.14 -1.65
N GLN A 35 10.81 -7.25 -0.33
CA GLN A 35 9.81 -6.51 0.40
C GLN A 35 10.31 -5.10 0.72
N HIS A 36 9.46 -4.13 0.46
CA HIS A 36 9.77 -2.74 0.77
C HIS A 36 8.81 -2.25 1.83
N LEU A 37 9.25 -1.30 2.62
CA LEU A 37 8.42 -0.71 3.66
C LEU A 37 8.33 0.79 3.44
N GLY A 38 7.23 1.37 3.85
CA GLY A 38 7.06 2.80 3.73
C GLY A 38 6.00 3.32 4.65
N VAL A 39 5.94 4.64 4.76
CA VAL A 39 4.96 5.32 5.59
C VAL A 39 3.87 5.89 4.70
N VAL A 40 2.62 5.69 5.08
CA VAL A 40 1.50 6.18 4.30
C VAL A 40 1.40 7.69 4.42
N LEU A 41 1.41 8.37 3.29
CA LEU A 41 1.27 9.83 3.25
C LEU A 41 -0.16 10.23 2.94
N GLU A 42 -0.84 9.46 2.12
CA GLU A 42 -2.19 9.82 1.70
C GLU A 42 -2.88 8.60 1.12
N VAL A 43 -4.17 8.51 1.36
CA VAL A 43 -4.99 7.45 0.76
C VAL A 43 -6.10 8.17 0.00
N LYS A 44 -6.26 7.85 -1.27
CA LYS A 44 -7.24 8.54 -2.09
C LYS A 44 -7.81 7.62 -3.15
N ASN A 45 -8.87 8.08 -3.78
CA ASN A 45 -9.46 7.35 -4.87
C ASN A 45 -9.01 7.98 -6.18
N ALA A 46 -8.82 7.15 -7.17
CA ALA A 46 -8.41 7.62 -8.47
C ALA A 46 -9.16 6.83 -9.53
N ILE A 47 -9.24 7.38 -10.73
CA ILE A 47 -9.91 6.70 -11.82
C ILE A 47 -8.85 6.18 -12.76
N VAL A 48 -8.84 4.86 -12.94
CA VAL A 48 -7.89 4.22 -13.81
C VAL A 48 -8.67 3.33 -14.75
N SER A 49 -8.54 3.56 -16.04
CA SER A 49 -9.24 2.78 -17.06
C SER A 49 -10.74 2.76 -16.79
N ASN A 50 -11.30 3.93 -16.49
CA ASN A 50 -12.72 4.09 -16.23
C ASN A 50 -13.21 3.38 -14.98
N ARG A 51 -12.29 3.03 -14.08
CA ARG A 51 -12.68 2.37 -12.84
C ARG A 51 -12.15 3.16 -11.66
N MET A 52 -12.95 3.21 -10.61
CA MET A 52 -12.54 3.88 -9.41
C MET A 52 -11.69 2.90 -8.60
N VAL A 53 -10.48 3.29 -8.28
CA VAL A 53 -9.60 2.44 -7.48
C VAL A 53 -9.04 3.26 -6.32
N CYS A 54 -8.63 2.57 -5.29
CA CYS A 54 -8.05 3.23 -4.13
C CYS A 54 -6.53 3.14 -4.26
N VAL A 55 -5.86 4.28 -4.16
CA VAL A 55 -4.40 4.33 -4.25
C VAL A 55 -3.84 4.98 -3.00
N THR A 56 -2.63 4.60 -2.66
CA THR A 56 -1.98 5.08 -1.46
C THR A 56 -0.63 5.67 -1.85
N LEU A 57 -0.38 6.86 -1.36
CA LEU A 57 0.90 7.51 -1.56
C LEU A 57 1.76 7.16 -0.36
N VAL A 58 2.92 6.56 -0.60
CA VAL A 58 3.79 6.14 0.48
C VAL A 58 5.18 6.69 0.31
N MET A 59 5.86 6.91 1.43
CA MET A 59 7.25 7.35 1.42
C MET A 59 8.10 6.16 1.83
N PRO A 60 8.93 5.64 0.93
CA PRO A 60 9.76 4.49 1.27
C PRO A 60 10.69 4.80 2.43
N LEU A 61 10.98 3.81 3.25
CA LEU A 61 11.87 3.99 4.38
C LEU A 61 13.33 3.95 3.95
N LYS A 62 13.60 3.36 2.79
CA LYS A 62 14.96 3.29 2.26
C LYS A 62 15.12 4.22 1.09
N GLU A 63 16.37 4.54 0.79
CA GLU A 63 16.67 5.38 -0.35
C GLU A 63 16.36 4.64 -1.64
N PRO A 64 15.96 5.35 -2.67
CA PRO A 64 15.69 6.78 -2.67
C PRO A 64 14.36 7.07 -1.98
N LYS A 65 14.31 8.15 -1.25
CA LYS A 65 13.10 8.50 -0.53
C LYS A 65 12.22 9.40 -1.39
N ILE A 66 11.65 8.79 -2.37
CA ILE A 66 10.77 9.47 -3.31
C ILE A 66 9.38 8.88 -3.15
N PRO A 67 8.35 9.70 -2.96
CA PRO A 67 7.01 9.18 -2.75
C PRO A 67 6.56 8.33 -3.92
N LEU A 68 5.88 7.25 -3.62
CA LEU A 68 5.36 6.32 -4.61
C LEU A 68 3.86 6.20 -4.46
N GLU A 69 3.18 6.09 -5.60
CA GLU A 69 1.75 5.90 -5.59
C GLU A 69 1.48 4.45 -5.97
N LEU A 70 0.84 3.72 -5.07
CA LEU A 70 0.62 2.30 -5.24
C LEU A 70 -0.85 1.99 -5.05
N PHE A 71 -1.31 0.92 -5.70
CA PHE A 71 -2.67 0.47 -5.47
C PHE A 71 -2.77 -0.01 -4.04
N THR A 72 -3.77 0.47 -3.34
CA THR A 72 -3.91 0.16 -1.93
C THR A 72 -4.01 -1.34 -1.67
N PHE A 73 -4.67 -2.07 -2.55
CA PHE A 73 -4.83 -3.49 -2.33
C PHE A 73 -3.51 -4.27 -2.44
N SER A 74 -2.46 -3.65 -2.95
CA SER A 74 -1.18 -4.32 -3.05
C SER A 74 -0.34 -4.13 -1.79
N LEU A 75 -0.86 -3.39 -0.82
CA LEU A 75 -0.12 -3.08 0.38
C LEU A 75 -0.57 -3.96 1.54
N LYS A 76 0.37 -4.19 2.45
CA LYS A 76 0.10 -4.97 3.64
C LYS A 76 0.38 -4.09 4.84
N LEU A 77 -0.57 -3.99 5.75
CA LEU A 77 -0.37 -3.18 6.94
C LEU A 77 0.62 -3.86 7.86
N VAL A 78 1.65 -3.15 8.24
CA VAL A 78 2.67 -3.68 9.13
C VAL A 78 2.50 -3.13 10.53
N SER A 79 2.26 -1.83 10.63
CA SER A 79 2.13 -1.19 11.93
C SER A 79 1.20 -0.01 11.80
N SER A 80 0.25 0.08 12.71
CA SER A 80 -0.73 1.15 12.69
C SER A 80 -0.31 2.26 13.63
N VAL A 81 -0.52 3.50 13.20
CA VAL A 81 -0.18 4.62 14.04
C VAL A 81 -1.25 4.82 15.07
N THR A 82 -2.40 4.26 14.90
CA THR A 82 -3.48 4.47 15.84
C THR A 82 -3.30 3.66 17.06
N GLU A 83 -3.53 4.25 18.12
CA GLU A 83 -3.42 3.59 19.30
C GLU A 83 -4.62 2.98 19.72
#